data_71db6bf8382ec7ee44af6aa3e58b4edd
#
_entry.id   71db6bf8382ec7ee44af6aa3e58b4edd
#
_cell.length_a   1.000
_cell.length_b   1.000
_cell.length_c   1.000
_cell.angle_alpha   90.00
_cell.angle_beta   90.00
_cell.angle_gamma   90.00
#
_symmetry.space_group_name_H-M   'P 1'
#
loop_
_entity.id
_entity.type
_entity.pdbx_description
1 polymer ?
#
loop_
_entity_poly.entity_id
_entity_poly.type
_entity_poly.pdbx_seq_one_letter_code
_entity_poly.pdbx_strand_id
1 'polypeptide(L)'
;MKGIRGLLEKDFRLFFRQGGNLFFVLAFVALFFTLTEKETATFIAIYIPSVIAVYTGNTISYDENNHGYMYLFSLPVNRKVYVREKYIFSFIMTACGWCIGVICAGITVLIKPEEVFDPEMLAMELITIFVFQAIAGITIAIRLRFEGEKGRLVLPIAILIVFAICYAIGSFVMDNLGLKESILYMIEGIGDFEIAIALIVLSLLVWFISYIYSMRVMKKKEF
;
A
#
# COMPACT_ATOMS: atom_id res chain seq x y z
N MET A 1 12.31 15.97 17.63
CA MET A 1 11.20 15.01 17.81
C MET A 1 9.81 15.66 18.00
N LYS A 2 9.67 16.89 18.53
CA LYS A 2 8.35 17.56 18.70
C LYS A 2 7.56 17.76 17.38
N GLY A 3 8.24 18.07 16.27
CA GLY A 3 7.55 18.30 14.98
C GLY A 3 6.91 17.07 14.34
N ILE A 4 7.53 15.88 14.45
CA ILE A 4 6.96 14.63 13.88
C ILE A 4 5.65 14.26 14.59
N ARG A 5 5.58 14.40 15.92
CA ARG A 5 4.38 14.04 16.68
C ARG A 5 3.17 14.89 16.30
N GLY A 6 3.39 16.20 16.11
CA GLY A 6 2.30 17.10 15.69
C GLY A 6 1.80 16.80 14.27
N LEU A 7 2.70 16.45 13.36
CA LEU A 7 2.34 16.05 12.00
C LEU A 7 1.56 14.72 11.99
N LEU A 8 2.04 13.72 12.72
CA LEU A 8 1.33 12.44 12.87
C LEU A 8 -0.06 12.63 13.44
N GLU A 9 -0.21 13.41 14.52
CA GLU A 9 -1.51 13.68 15.11
C GLU A 9 -2.46 14.37 14.12
N LYS A 10 -1.95 15.31 13.32
CA LYS A 10 -2.69 15.97 12.24
C LYS A 10 -3.18 14.95 11.22
N ASP A 11 -2.27 14.08 10.73
CA ASP A 11 -2.61 13.10 9.68
C ASP A 11 -3.57 12.02 10.19
N PHE A 12 -3.45 11.57 11.43
CA PHE A 12 -4.43 10.69 12.06
C PHE A 12 -5.82 11.33 12.13
N ARG A 13 -5.92 12.56 12.61
CA ARG A 13 -7.20 13.28 12.67
C ARG A 13 -7.81 13.49 11.28
N LEU A 14 -6.98 13.80 10.29
CA LEU A 14 -7.36 13.98 8.90
C LEU A 14 -7.89 12.67 8.30
N PHE A 15 -7.17 11.58 8.50
CA PHE A 15 -7.53 10.25 8.01
C PHE A 15 -8.89 9.81 8.54
N PHE A 16 -9.12 9.90 9.85
CA PHE A 16 -10.38 9.47 10.46
C PHE A 16 -11.56 10.41 10.14
N ARG A 17 -11.31 11.73 10.09
CA ARG A 17 -12.36 12.70 9.77
C ARG A 17 -12.88 12.55 8.34
N GLN A 18 -12.01 12.23 7.41
CA GLN A 18 -12.34 12.12 5.98
C GLN A 18 -12.53 10.68 5.52
N GLY A 19 -12.11 9.73 6.34
CA GLY A 19 -12.20 8.30 6.07
C GLY A 19 -13.62 7.71 6.21
N GLY A 20 -14.63 8.48 6.60
CA GLY A 20 -15.98 7.95 6.78
C GLY A 20 -16.50 7.21 5.54
N ASN A 21 -16.34 7.80 4.37
CA ASN A 21 -16.71 7.17 3.10
C ASN A 21 -15.85 5.94 2.79
N LEU A 22 -14.56 5.98 3.15
CA LEU A 22 -13.64 4.85 2.98
C LEU A 22 -14.08 3.66 3.83
N PHE A 23 -14.35 3.89 5.11
CA PHE A 23 -14.80 2.83 6.02
C PHE A 23 -16.14 2.23 5.58
N PHE A 24 -17.05 3.05 5.06
CA PHE A 24 -18.30 2.56 4.49
C PHE A 24 -18.06 1.67 3.27
N VAL A 25 -17.19 2.08 2.34
CA VAL A 25 -16.83 1.27 1.16
C VAL A 25 -16.13 -0.03 1.57
N LEU A 26 -15.20 0.04 2.51
CA LEU A 26 -14.51 -1.16 3.04
C LEU A 26 -15.50 -2.15 3.64
N ALA A 27 -16.42 -1.67 4.49
CA ALA A 27 -17.44 -2.50 5.11
C ALA A 27 -18.42 -3.09 4.08
N PHE A 28 -18.85 -2.28 3.10
CA PHE A 28 -19.79 -2.72 2.06
C PHE A 28 -19.17 -3.81 1.18
N VAL A 29 -17.95 -3.62 0.70
CA VAL A 29 -17.27 -4.61 -0.15
C VAL A 29 -16.97 -5.88 0.65
N ALA A 30 -16.49 -5.77 1.89
CA ALA A 30 -16.25 -6.94 2.74
C ALA A 30 -17.55 -7.72 2.97
N LEU A 31 -18.67 -7.04 3.27
CA LEU A 31 -19.97 -7.68 3.45
C LEU A 31 -20.45 -8.35 2.16
N PHE A 32 -20.32 -7.67 1.01
CA PHE A 32 -20.71 -8.21 -0.28
C PHE A 32 -19.97 -9.52 -0.60
N PHE A 33 -18.65 -9.54 -0.44
CA PHE A 33 -17.85 -10.75 -0.67
C PHE A 33 -18.19 -11.85 0.34
N THR A 34 -18.45 -11.51 1.61
CA THR A 34 -18.88 -12.51 2.62
C THR A 34 -20.17 -13.22 2.22
N LEU A 35 -21.06 -12.54 1.50
CA LEU A 35 -22.34 -13.12 1.07
C LEU A 35 -22.25 -13.92 -0.24
N THR A 36 -21.27 -13.62 -1.11
CA THR A 36 -21.22 -14.14 -2.48
C THR A 36 -20.15 -15.20 -2.69
N GLU A 37 -18.99 -15.10 -2.05
CA GLU A 37 -17.81 -15.91 -2.36
C GLU A 37 -17.50 -16.95 -1.27
N LYS A 38 -16.74 -18.01 -1.67
CA LYS A 38 -16.36 -19.09 -0.75
C LYS A 38 -15.04 -18.78 -0.01
N GLU A 39 -14.08 -18.12 -0.66
CA GLU A 39 -12.76 -17.80 -0.08
C GLU A 39 -12.71 -16.35 0.46
N THR A 40 -13.65 -16.04 1.34
CA THR A 40 -13.87 -14.65 1.79
C THR A 40 -12.82 -14.20 2.79
N ALA A 41 -12.35 -15.09 3.67
CA ALA A 41 -11.41 -14.73 4.73
C ALA A 41 -10.09 -14.18 4.16
N THR A 42 -9.50 -14.90 3.20
CA THR A 42 -8.25 -14.48 2.52
C THR A 42 -8.44 -13.16 1.77
N PHE A 43 -9.57 -13.01 1.06
CA PHE A 43 -9.87 -11.78 0.36
C PHE A 43 -9.94 -10.58 1.31
N ILE A 44 -10.65 -10.69 2.43
CA ILE A 44 -10.80 -9.60 3.41
C ILE A 44 -9.46 -9.23 4.03
N ALA A 45 -8.64 -10.22 4.38
CA ALA A 45 -7.33 -10.02 4.97
C ALA A 45 -6.38 -9.22 4.05
N ILE A 46 -6.43 -9.44 2.75
CA ILE A 46 -5.64 -8.73 1.74
C ILE A 46 -6.27 -7.38 1.36
N TYR A 47 -7.59 -7.33 1.22
CA TYR A 47 -8.31 -6.16 0.74
C TYR A 47 -8.21 -4.96 1.69
N ILE A 48 -8.46 -5.16 2.99
CA ILE A 48 -8.47 -4.06 3.96
C ILE A 48 -7.12 -3.33 4.04
N PRO A 49 -5.97 -4.00 4.24
CA PRO A 49 -4.68 -3.32 4.30
C PRO A 49 -4.28 -2.69 2.96
N SER A 50 -4.65 -3.30 1.81
CA SER A 50 -4.32 -2.74 0.49
C SER A 50 -4.99 -1.38 0.25
N VAL A 51 -6.27 -1.27 0.57
CA VAL A 51 -7.02 -0.01 0.43
C VAL A 51 -6.49 1.04 1.40
N ILE A 52 -6.22 0.67 2.65
CA ILE A 52 -5.65 1.59 3.66
C ILE A 52 -4.28 2.09 3.21
N ALA A 53 -3.40 1.21 2.69
CA ALA A 53 -2.08 1.57 2.21
C ALA A 53 -2.13 2.65 1.10
N VAL A 54 -3.00 2.46 0.11
CA VAL A 54 -3.19 3.43 -0.98
C VAL A 54 -3.82 4.73 -0.47
N TYR A 55 -4.77 4.64 0.46
CA TYR A 55 -5.47 5.79 0.99
C TYR A 55 -4.59 6.71 1.83
N THR A 56 -3.53 6.20 2.47
CA THR A 56 -2.58 7.02 3.24
C THR A 56 -1.97 8.16 2.42
N GLY A 57 -1.77 7.95 1.11
CA GLY A 57 -1.30 8.98 0.20
C GLY A 57 -2.25 10.19 0.07
N ASN A 58 -3.53 10.06 0.38
CA ASN A 58 -4.48 11.18 0.30
C ASN A 58 -4.15 12.30 1.29
N THR A 59 -3.51 12.02 2.42
CA THR A 59 -3.10 13.04 3.38
C THR A 59 -2.16 14.09 2.76
N ILE A 60 -1.36 13.69 1.75
CA ILE A 60 -0.50 14.60 0.99
C ILE A 60 -1.33 15.55 0.14
N SER A 61 -2.36 15.04 -0.56
CA SER A 61 -3.24 15.88 -1.37
C SER A 61 -4.00 16.92 -0.54
N TYR A 62 -4.29 16.63 0.71
CA TYR A 62 -4.89 17.61 1.63
C TYR A 62 -3.91 18.69 2.06
N ASP A 63 -2.64 18.30 2.27
CA ASP A 63 -1.59 19.27 2.59
C ASP A 63 -1.28 20.21 1.41
N GLU A 64 -1.59 19.81 0.18
CA GLU A 64 -1.43 20.62 -1.04
C GLU A 64 -2.60 21.57 -1.27
N ASN A 65 -3.80 21.21 -0.84
CA ASN A 65 -5.01 22.01 -1.09
C ASN A 65 -4.90 23.39 -0.42
N ASN A 66 -5.40 24.43 -1.12
CA ASN A 66 -5.47 25.80 -0.62
C ASN A 66 -4.14 26.36 -0.11
N HIS A 67 -3.03 26.10 -0.82
CA HIS A 67 -1.69 26.54 -0.42
C HIS A 67 -1.24 26.00 0.96
N GLY A 68 -1.73 24.84 1.35
CA GLY A 68 -1.46 24.24 2.65
C GLY A 68 0.04 24.01 2.92
N TYR A 69 0.85 23.78 1.90
CA TYR A 69 2.32 23.69 2.06
C TYR A 69 2.93 25.02 2.53
N MET A 70 2.48 26.18 2.03
CA MET A 70 2.98 27.48 2.50
C MET A 70 2.71 27.67 3.99
N TYR A 71 1.51 27.30 4.45
CA TYR A 71 1.15 27.32 5.87
C TYR A 71 1.96 26.29 6.68
N LEU A 72 2.10 25.07 6.18
CA LEU A 72 2.81 24.00 6.87
C LEU A 72 4.29 24.32 7.10
N PHE A 73 4.94 24.92 6.11
CA PHE A 73 6.36 25.28 6.18
C PHE A 73 6.64 26.67 6.79
N SER A 74 5.60 27.46 7.10
CA SER A 74 5.72 28.61 8.01
C SER A 74 5.86 28.17 9.47
N LEU A 75 5.45 26.96 9.81
CA LEU A 75 5.70 26.33 11.10
C LEU A 75 7.15 25.80 11.17
N PRO A 76 7.71 25.56 12.36
CA PRO A 76 9.07 25.05 12.53
C PRO A 76 9.18 23.56 12.12
N VAL A 77 8.72 23.25 10.90
CA VAL A 77 8.72 21.90 10.31
C VAL A 77 9.68 21.87 9.14
N ASN A 78 10.67 20.98 9.19
CA ASN A 78 11.62 20.80 8.10
C ASN A 78 11.05 19.82 7.04
N ARG A 79 11.32 20.07 5.76
CA ARG A 79 10.94 19.21 4.62
C ARG A 79 11.33 17.74 4.83
N LYS A 80 12.51 17.49 5.42
CA LYS A 80 12.96 16.13 5.75
C LYS A 80 12.08 15.45 6.82
N VAL A 81 11.66 16.24 7.80
CA VAL A 81 10.77 15.76 8.88
C VAL A 81 9.39 15.42 8.31
N TYR A 82 8.88 16.24 7.41
CA TYR A 82 7.63 16.01 6.72
C TYR A 82 7.62 14.68 5.94
N VAL A 83 8.62 14.47 5.05
CA VAL A 83 8.70 13.21 4.29
C VAL A 83 8.83 12.01 5.22
N ARG A 84 9.68 12.10 6.25
CA ARG A 84 9.85 11.00 7.20
C ARG A 84 8.54 10.67 7.92
N GLU A 85 7.81 11.69 8.30
CA GLU A 85 6.50 11.52 8.94
C GLU A 85 5.52 10.77 8.02
N LYS A 86 5.39 11.14 6.74
CA LYS A 86 4.49 10.46 5.80
C LYS A 86 4.80 8.96 5.65
N TYR A 87 6.07 8.58 5.61
CA TYR A 87 6.49 7.19 5.57
C TYR A 87 6.21 6.44 6.87
N ILE A 88 6.42 7.08 8.04
CA ILE A 88 6.08 6.50 9.35
C ILE A 88 4.56 6.35 9.47
N PHE A 89 3.79 7.37 9.09
CA PHE A 89 2.33 7.32 9.11
C PHE A 89 1.80 6.19 8.23
N SER A 90 2.28 6.08 7.00
CA SER A 90 1.93 5.00 6.09
C SER A 90 2.22 3.63 6.69
N PHE A 91 3.39 3.44 7.30
CA PHE A 91 3.75 2.17 7.93
C PHE A 91 2.79 1.81 9.06
N ILE A 92 2.50 2.76 9.96
CA ILE A 92 1.57 2.54 11.08
C ILE A 92 0.18 2.19 10.55
N MET A 93 -0.33 2.92 9.56
CA MET A 93 -1.66 2.71 9.04
C MET A 93 -1.80 1.38 8.27
N THR A 94 -0.79 0.99 7.50
CA THR A 94 -0.76 -0.31 6.81
C THR A 94 -0.73 -1.46 7.81
N ALA A 95 0.08 -1.36 8.87
CA ALA A 95 0.14 -2.37 9.93
C ALA A 95 -1.19 -2.46 10.70
N CYS A 96 -1.80 -1.33 11.04
CA CYS A 96 -3.14 -1.30 11.65
C CYS A 96 -4.20 -1.92 10.72
N GLY A 97 -4.13 -1.59 9.43
CA GLY A 97 -5.02 -2.16 8.41
C GLY A 97 -4.90 -3.68 8.31
N TRP A 98 -3.67 -4.18 8.37
CA TRP A 98 -3.42 -5.62 8.38
C TRP A 98 -3.99 -6.28 9.63
N CYS A 99 -3.76 -5.72 10.82
CA CYS A 99 -4.36 -6.25 12.06
C CYS A 99 -5.90 -6.31 11.98
N ILE A 100 -6.52 -5.26 11.44
CA ILE A 100 -7.97 -5.21 11.24
C ILE A 100 -8.41 -6.28 10.21
N GLY A 101 -7.68 -6.42 9.10
CA GLY A 101 -7.93 -7.41 8.07
C GLY A 101 -7.92 -8.84 8.62
N VAL A 102 -6.88 -9.20 9.39
CA VAL A 102 -6.75 -10.52 10.03
C VAL A 102 -7.86 -10.77 11.06
N ILE A 103 -8.22 -9.77 11.85
CA ILE A 103 -9.34 -9.89 12.82
C ILE A 103 -10.66 -10.12 12.07
N CYS A 104 -10.92 -9.36 11.02
CA CYS A 104 -12.13 -9.52 10.20
C CYS A 104 -12.16 -10.89 9.49
N ALA A 105 -11.02 -11.35 8.97
CA ALA A 105 -10.90 -12.68 8.39
C ALA A 105 -11.19 -13.79 9.41
N GLY A 106 -10.66 -13.67 10.63
CA GLY A 106 -10.95 -14.60 11.72
C GLY A 106 -12.44 -14.64 12.09
N ILE A 107 -13.12 -13.49 12.10
CA ILE A 107 -14.57 -13.42 12.31
C ILE A 107 -15.32 -14.12 11.18
N THR A 108 -14.86 -13.97 9.93
CA THR A 108 -15.48 -14.62 8.77
C THR A 108 -15.42 -16.14 8.87
N VAL A 109 -14.28 -16.68 9.30
CA VAL A 109 -14.12 -18.13 9.54
C VAL A 109 -15.07 -18.64 10.64
N LEU A 110 -15.32 -17.84 11.69
CA LEU A 110 -16.31 -18.20 12.72
C LEU A 110 -17.75 -18.23 12.19
N ILE A 111 -18.06 -17.39 11.20
CA ILE A 111 -19.40 -17.33 10.57
C ILE A 111 -19.57 -18.44 9.51
N LYS A 112 -18.48 -18.76 8.80
CA LYS A 112 -18.42 -19.77 7.74
C LYS A 112 -17.46 -20.90 8.14
N PRO A 113 -17.93 -21.95 8.85
CA PRO A 113 -17.06 -23.04 9.31
C PRO A 113 -16.47 -23.89 8.18
N GLU A 114 -16.91 -23.67 6.94
CA GLU A 114 -16.36 -24.33 5.74
C GLU A 114 -15.01 -23.72 5.31
N GLU A 115 -14.71 -22.51 5.76
CA GLU A 115 -13.42 -21.84 5.50
C GLU A 115 -12.42 -22.21 6.59
N VAL A 116 -11.26 -22.74 6.20
CA VAL A 116 -10.17 -23.08 7.12
C VAL A 116 -9.13 -21.99 7.08
N PHE A 117 -8.80 -21.45 8.24
CA PHE A 117 -7.71 -20.45 8.38
C PHE A 117 -6.43 -21.20 8.72
N ASP A 118 -5.65 -21.57 7.70
CA ASP A 118 -4.40 -22.29 7.87
C ASP A 118 -3.28 -21.37 8.40
N PRO A 119 -2.38 -21.88 9.27
CA PRO A 119 -1.18 -21.13 9.70
C PRO A 119 -0.30 -20.69 8.54
N GLU A 120 -0.28 -21.41 7.43
CA GLU A 120 0.45 -21.03 6.21
C GLU A 120 -0.14 -19.77 5.56
N MET A 121 -1.47 -19.59 5.62
CA MET A 121 -2.11 -18.35 5.19
C MET A 121 -1.65 -17.14 6.00
N LEU A 122 -1.52 -17.28 7.32
CA LEU A 122 -0.99 -16.21 8.17
C LEU A 122 0.43 -15.80 7.79
N ALA A 123 1.27 -16.76 7.45
CA ALA A 123 2.64 -16.49 7.02
C ALA A 123 2.66 -15.74 5.68
N MET A 124 1.82 -16.14 4.71
CA MET A 124 1.68 -15.42 3.44
C MET A 124 1.12 -14.01 3.65
N GLU A 125 0.17 -13.83 4.56
CA GLU A 125 -0.37 -12.50 4.86
C GLU A 125 0.64 -11.57 5.53
N LEU A 126 1.58 -12.09 6.32
CA LEU A 126 2.68 -11.28 6.84
C LEU A 126 3.56 -10.70 5.73
N ILE A 127 3.75 -11.44 4.64
CA ILE A 127 4.49 -10.96 3.47
C ILE A 127 3.75 -9.82 2.79
N THR A 128 2.42 -9.86 2.75
CA THR A 128 1.59 -8.83 2.11
C THR A 128 1.77 -7.44 2.74
N ILE A 129 2.09 -7.35 4.04
CA ILE A 129 2.39 -6.06 4.70
C ILE A 129 3.54 -5.34 3.97
N PHE A 130 4.61 -6.07 3.67
CA PHE A 130 5.78 -5.50 3.00
C PHE A 130 5.47 -5.06 1.58
N VAL A 131 4.67 -5.84 0.85
CA VAL A 131 4.21 -5.50 -0.50
C VAL A 131 3.34 -4.24 -0.46
N PHE A 132 2.35 -4.17 0.44
CA PHE A 132 1.51 -2.97 0.56
C PHE A 132 2.29 -1.77 1.04
N GLN A 133 3.31 -1.96 1.89
CA GLN A 133 4.20 -0.89 2.29
C GLN A 133 5.01 -0.35 1.12
N ALA A 134 5.46 -1.19 0.20
CA ALA A 134 6.13 -0.75 -1.03
C ALA A 134 5.16 0.06 -1.92
N ILE A 135 3.94 -0.41 -2.10
CA ILE A 135 2.88 0.29 -2.87
C ILE A 135 2.57 1.65 -2.24
N ALA A 136 2.42 1.71 -0.91
CA ALA A 136 2.21 2.97 -0.20
C ALA A 136 3.40 3.94 -0.37
N GLY A 137 4.63 3.43 -0.34
CA GLY A 137 5.83 4.22 -0.61
C GLY A 137 5.83 4.82 -2.01
N ILE A 138 5.51 4.02 -3.03
CA ILE A 138 5.39 4.49 -4.43
C ILE A 138 4.29 5.55 -4.53
N THR A 139 3.14 5.32 -3.88
CA THR A 139 2.01 6.27 -3.85
C THR A 139 2.43 7.61 -3.27
N ILE A 140 3.16 7.62 -2.14
CA ILE A 140 3.71 8.83 -1.51
C ILE A 140 4.66 9.54 -2.47
N ALA A 141 5.57 8.82 -3.12
CA ALA A 141 6.55 9.39 -4.04
C ALA A 141 5.89 10.05 -5.25
N ILE A 142 4.88 9.40 -5.85
CA ILE A 142 4.12 9.94 -6.98
C ILE A 142 3.37 11.21 -6.55
N ARG A 143 2.67 11.18 -5.41
CA ARG A 143 1.92 12.34 -4.91
C ARG A 143 2.80 13.52 -4.55
N LEU A 144 3.98 13.28 -4.00
CA LEU A 144 4.95 14.34 -3.75
C LEU A 144 5.53 14.94 -5.04
N ARG A 145 5.59 14.16 -6.12
CA ARG A 145 6.10 14.64 -7.42
C ARG A 145 5.06 15.42 -8.22
N PHE A 146 3.82 14.93 -8.24
CA PHE A 146 2.73 15.48 -9.05
C PHE A 146 1.69 16.13 -8.13
N GLU A 147 1.60 17.45 -8.20
CA GLU A 147 0.72 18.25 -7.33
C GLU A 147 -0.74 18.24 -7.80
N GLY A 148 -1.65 18.39 -6.85
CA GLY A 148 -3.07 18.63 -7.05
C GLY A 148 -3.79 17.47 -7.76
N GLU A 149 -4.66 17.82 -8.71
CA GLU A 149 -5.47 16.85 -9.47
C GLU A 149 -4.63 15.92 -10.34
N LYS A 150 -3.48 16.39 -10.84
CA LYS A 150 -2.56 15.57 -11.64
C LYS A 150 -2.05 14.36 -10.84
N GLY A 151 -1.74 14.52 -9.56
CA GLY A 151 -1.31 13.42 -8.71
C GLY A 151 -2.38 12.35 -8.50
N ARG A 152 -3.66 12.72 -8.51
CA ARG A 152 -4.77 11.76 -8.41
C ARG A 152 -4.93 10.92 -9.66
N LEU A 153 -4.70 11.51 -10.84
CA LEU A 153 -4.83 10.82 -12.14
C LEU A 153 -3.60 10.00 -12.49
N VAL A 154 -2.41 10.50 -12.15
CA VAL A 154 -1.14 9.81 -12.48
C VAL A 154 -1.02 8.47 -11.78
N LEU A 155 -1.50 8.33 -10.55
CA LEU A 155 -1.37 7.10 -9.78
C LEU A 155 -2.12 5.90 -10.43
N PRO A 156 -3.43 5.98 -10.73
CA PRO A 156 -4.12 4.87 -11.40
C PRO A 156 -3.56 4.59 -12.81
N ILE A 157 -3.16 5.64 -13.55
CA ILE A 157 -2.53 5.47 -14.86
C ILE A 157 -1.19 4.76 -14.73
N ALA A 158 -0.35 5.14 -13.76
CA ALA A 158 0.93 4.48 -13.53
C ALA A 158 0.75 3.00 -13.16
N ILE A 159 -0.23 2.67 -12.32
CA ILE A 159 -0.55 1.29 -11.97
C ILE A 159 -0.99 0.51 -13.21
N LEU A 160 -1.88 1.07 -14.04
CA LEU A 160 -2.33 0.44 -15.28
C LEU A 160 -1.17 0.20 -16.26
N ILE A 161 -0.28 1.18 -16.42
CA ILE A 161 0.90 1.04 -17.29
C ILE A 161 1.83 -0.07 -16.78
N VAL A 162 2.13 -0.09 -15.49
CA VAL A 162 2.97 -1.15 -14.90
C VAL A 162 2.32 -2.52 -15.10
N PHE A 163 1.01 -2.63 -14.84
CA PHE A 163 0.29 -3.88 -15.05
C PHE A 163 0.31 -4.32 -16.52
N ALA A 164 0.07 -3.39 -17.46
CA ALA A 164 0.11 -3.68 -18.89
C ALA A 164 1.51 -4.11 -19.37
N ILE A 165 2.57 -3.47 -18.85
CA ILE A 165 3.96 -3.86 -19.16
C ILE A 165 4.27 -5.24 -18.60
N CYS A 166 3.92 -5.52 -17.35
CA CYS A 166 4.14 -6.84 -16.74
C CYS A 166 3.39 -7.93 -17.49
N TYR A 167 2.14 -7.66 -17.89
CA TYR A 167 1.34 -8.58 -18.69
C TYR A 167 1.96 -8.82 -20.07
N ALA A 168 2.37 -7.75 -20.76
CA ALA A 168 2.98 -7.84 -22.08
C ALA A 168 4.32 -8.60 -22.06
N ILE A 169 5.15 -8.35 -21.04
CA ILE A 169 6.42 -9.09 -20.86
C ILE A 169 6.11 -10.56 -20.55
N GLY A 170 5.17 -10.82 -19.64
CA GLY A 170 4.79 -12.17 -19.28
C GLY A 170 4.28 -12.97 -20.46
N SER A 171 3.35 -12.40 -21.26
CA SER A 171 2.84 -13.06 -22.45
C SER A 171 3.92 -13.27 -23.52
N PHE A 172 4.78 -12.26 -23.75
CA PHE A 172 5.89 -12.37 -24.71
C PHE A 172 6.87 -13.48 -24.34
N VAL A 173 7.24 -13.57 -23.05
CA VAL A 173 8.14 -14.60 -22.54
C VAL A 173 7.51 -16.00 -22.64
N MET A 174 6.21 -16.10 -22.32
CA MET A 174 5.49 -17.37 -22.36
C MET A 174 5.29 -17.87 -23.80
N ASP A 175 4.96 -16.97 -24.73
CA ASP A 175 4.54 -17.36 -26.09
C ASP A 175 5.75 -17.50 -27.05
N ASN A 176 6.76 -16.64 -26.94
CA ASN A 176 7.83 -16.56 -27.95
C ASN A 176 9.14 -17.25 -27.58
N LEU A 177 9.45 -17.37 -26.30
CA LEU A 177 10.73 -17.93 -25.86
C LEU A 177 10.68 -19.42 -25.52
N GLY A 178 9.50 -20.06 -25.55
CA GLY A 178 9.31 -21.46 -25.18
C GLY A 178 9.82 -21.80 -23.76
N LEU A 179 10.05 -20.77 -22.95
CA LEU A 179 10.62 -20.86 -21.62
C LEU A 179 9.58 -21.28 -20.57
N LYS A 180 8.35 -21.52 -20.97
CA LYS A 180 7.25 -21.89 -20.08
C LYS A 180 7.63 -23.07 -19.19
N GLU A 181 8.16 -24.14 -19.78
CA GLU A 181 8.57 -25.32 -19.02
C GLU A 181 9.81 -25.06 -18.18
N SER A 182 10.79 -24.30 -18.69
CA SER A 182 12.00 -23.98 -17.94
C SER A 182 11.73 -23.03 -16.77
N ILE A 183 10.83 -22.05 -16.94
CA ILE A 183 10.45 -21.11 -15.86
C ILE A 183 9.62 -21.85 -14.81
N LEU A 184 8.67 -22.70 -15.21
CA LEU A 184 7.91 -23.55 -14.29
C LEU A 184 8.85 -24.46 -13.48
N TYR A 185 9.81 -25.12 -14.13
CA TYR A 185 10.82 -25.94 -13.47
C TYR A 185 11.68 -25.14 -12.48
N MET A 186 12.05 -23.90 -12.84
CA MET A 186 12.81 -23.03 -11.93
C MET A 186 11.96 -22.60 -10.73
N ILE A 187 10.69 -22.28 -10.94
CA ILE A 187 9.77 -21.86 -9.86
C ILE A 187 9.44 -23.06 -8.96
N GLU A 188 9.18 -24.23 -9.52
CA GLU A 188 8.95 -25.46 -8.74
C GLU A 188 10.18 -25.91 -7.93
N GLY A 189 11.40 -25.52 -8.38
CA GLY A 189 12.65 -25.79 -7.66
C GLY A 189 12.97 -24.80 -6.55
N ILE A 190 12.27 -23.65 -6.49
CA ILE A 190 12.45 -22.63 -5.46
C ILE A 190 11.38 -22.89 -4.38
N GLY A 191 11.82 -23.09 -3.14
CA GLY A 191 10.90 -23.29 -2.03
C GLY A 191 10.07 -22.02 -1.74
N ASP A 192 8.83 -22.20 -1.28
CA ASP A 192 7.91 -21.10 -0.94
C ASP A 192 8.54 -20.09 0.02
N PHE A 193 9.42 -20.57 0.91
CA PHE A 193 10.16 -19.73 1.85
C PHE A 193 11.18 -18.82 1.16
N GLU A 194 11.83 -19.27 0.11
CA GLU A 194 12.81 -18.48 -0.67
C GLU A 194 12.09 -17.40 -1.47
N ILE A 195 10.95 -17.72 -2.05
CA ILE A 195 10.08 -16.75 -2.75
C ILE A 195 9.60 -15.68 -1.76
N ALA A 196 9.18 -16.08 -0.58
CA ALA A 196 8.74 -15.17 0.48
C ALA A 196 9.83 -14.17 0.88
N ILE A 197 11.05 -14.65 1.12
CA ILE A 197 12.20 -13.79 1.45
C ILE A 197 12.52 -12.85 0.29
N ALA A 198 12.53 -13.34 -0.94
CA ALA A 198 12.80 -12.53 -2.12
C ALA A 198 11.78 -11.38 -2.26
N LEU A 199 10.47 -11.65 -2.04
CA LEU A 199 9.41 -10.65 -2.07
C LEU A 199 9.58 -9.61 -0.96
N ILE A 200 9.91 -10.02 0.27
CA ILE A 200 10.16 -9.11 1.39
C ILE A 200 11.34 -8.19 1.07
N VAL A 201 12.47 -8.76 0.62
CA VAL A 201 13.68 -7.98 0.29
C VAL A 201 13.39 -6.99 -0.84
N LEU A 202 12.73 -7.43 -1.91
CA LEU A 202 12.35 -6.58 -3.03
C LEU A 202 11.43 -5.44 -2.58
N SER A 203 10.43 -5.73 -1.77
CA SER A 203 9.48 -4.75 -1.24
C SER A 203 10.17 -3.70 -0.37
N LEU A 204 11.10 -4.11 0.49
CA LEU A 204 11.89 -3.20 1.32
C LEU A 204 12.82 -2.32 0.46
N LEU A 205 13.43 -2.86 -0.58
CA LEU A 205 14.26 -2.10 -1.52
C LEU A 205 13.42 -1.04 -2.24
N VAL A 206 12.26 -1.40 -2.76
CA VAL A 206 11.33 -0.48 -3.43
C VAL A 206 10.90 0.64 -2.48
N TRP A 207 10.53 0.29 -1.24
CA TRP A 207 10.15 1.27 -0.22
C TRP A 207 11.28 2.23 0.10
N PHE A 208 12.51 1.72 0.26
CA PHE A 208 13.68 2.54 0.56
C PHE A 208 14.06 3.46 -0.61
N ILE A 209 14.04 2.96 -1.84
CA ILE A 209 14.27 3.75 -3.06
C ILE A 209 13.22 4.87 -3.17
N SER A 210 11.97 4.55 -2.93
CA SER A 210 10.85 5.49 -2.92
C SER A 210 11.06 6.59 -1.87
N TYR A 211 11.52 6.24 -0.67
CA TYR A 211 11.85 7.20 0.38
C TYR A 211 12.96 8.17 -0.04
N ILE A 212 14.07 7.65 -0.60
CA ILE A 212 15.18 8.49 -1.09
C ILE A 212 14.70 9.43 -2.19
N TYR A 213 13.89 8.92 -3.12
CA TYR A 213 13.32 9.70 -4.20
C TYR A 213 12.43 10.83 -3.66
N SER A 214 11.52 10.53 -2.75
CA SER A 214 10.64 11.51 -2.10
C SER A 214 11.42 12.62 -1.39
N MET A 215 12.51 12.25 -0.72
CA MET A 215 13.43 13.22 -0.09
C MET A 215 14.09 14.14 -1.10
N ARG A 216 14.47 13.64 -2.28
CA ARG A 216 15.06 14.45 -3.36
C ARG A 216 14.03 15.37 -3.99
N VAL A 217 12.83 14.87 -4.26
CA VAL A 217 11.73 15.66 -4.80
C VAL A 217 11.41 16.83 -3.88
N MET A 218 11.21 16.55 -2.59
CA MET A 218 10.81 17.56 -1.62
C MET A 218 11.87 18.63 -1.38
N LYS A 219 13.17 18.30 -1.55
CA LYS A 219 14.26 19.28 -1.46
C LYS A 219 14.21 20.30 -2.60
N LYS A 220 13.77 19.91 -3.80
CA LYS A 220 13.74 20.74 -5.01
C LYS A 220 12.47 21.58 -5.17
N LYS A 221 11.43 21.27 -4.38
CA LYS A 221 10.18 22.05 -4.42
C LYS A 221 10.40 23.43 -3.83
N GLU A 222 9.98 24.45 -4.57
CA GLU A 222 9.87 25.86 -4.13
C GLU A 222 8.41 26.12 -3.81
N PHE A 223 8.13 26.76 -2.67
CA PHE A 223 6.79 27.08 -2.18
C PHE A 223 6.64 28.58 -2.02
#